data_b902eabd8e424ba531c9228ee430fa3c
#
_entry.id   b902eabd8e424ba531c9228ee430fa3c
#
_cell.length_a   1.000
_cell.length_b   1.000
_cell.length_c   1.000
_cell.angle_alpha   90.00
_cell.angle_beta   90.00
_cell.angle_gamma   90.00
#
_symmetry.space_group_name_H-M   'P 1'
#
loop_
_entity.id
_entity.type
_entity.pdbx_description
1 polymer ?
#
loop_
_entity_poly.entity_id
_entity_poly.type
_entity_poly.pdbx_seq_one_letter_code
_entity_poly.pdbx_strand_id
1 'polypeptide(L)'
;MQGRHGVTGVWKGGWNEDGLARWAASLRRQLDAPGVTLGLAFLGPSLFARAEEVLEILRVHGRIPCLAGCSGIGLVCGGDEFEQGADLVLGLHHLPGATVEGFHFDREEIEAAENAGTWVRRTGLTRDQVNGWLVFASPFELNGEAWLRQWNDAYPGIPAIGGLASGDFAGEQCQVYLDGQVHEHGVVAVAIRGAVTLETVVSQGCTPIGQSWTITRAERNYILGIGNRPAYSVLMETFEGLSQEERRKSQNNLFVGLAIDEYLEELHCGDFLVRNLLGGDPKNGALAVGAFPRAGQTLQFQRRDSETADAELAMLLARARTRLKGRPVYGGCLAVCNGRGSRLFGAPNHDAGLVQEQLGPLAVTGFFGHGELGPVARRNFLHGYTAALGLFVPTATDTPA
;
A
#
# COMPACT_ATOMS: atom_id res chain seq x y z
N MET A 1 -17.15 16.69 8.46
CA MET A 1 -17.87 15.42 8.14
C MET A 1 -17.20 14.19 8.74
N GLN A 2 -16.05 14.34 9.42
CA GLN A 2 -15.54 13.34 10.35
C GLN A 2 -16.62 13.05 11.40
N GLY A 3 -16.88 11.79 11.71
CA GLY A 3 -17.88 11.37 12.69
C GLY A 3 -19.12 10.73 12.08
N ARG A 4 -19.55 11.14 10.89
CA ARG A 4 -20.78 10.58 10.28
C ARG A 4 -20.61 9.19 9.66
N HIS A 5 -19.49 8.93 9.00
CA HIS A 5 -19.22 7.65 8.33
C HIS A 5 -17.92 6.98 8.77
N GLY A 6 -17.03 7.72 9.41
CA GLY A 6 -15.76 7.20 9.88
C GLY A 6 -15.22 8.01 11.05
N VAL A 7 -14.59 7.33 11.99
CA VAL A 7 -13.83 7.90 13.11
C VAL A 7 -12.52 7.14 13.25
N THR A 8 -11.48 7.85 13.66
CA THR A 8 -10.18 7.26 13.94
C THR A 8 -9.69 7.68 15.32
N GLY A 9 -8.95 6.81 15.97
CA GLY A 9 -8.33 7.11 17.25
C GLY A 9 -6.99 6.44 17.41
N VAL A 10 -6.14 7.06 18.23
CA VAL A 10 -4.84 6.53 18.63
C VAL A 10 -4.88 6.17 20.12
N TRP A 11 -4.28 5.04 20.45
CA TRP A 11 -4.05 4.58 21.82
C TRP A 11 -2.54 4.64 22.12
N LYS A 12 -2.21 5.20 23.29
CA LYS A 12 -0.83 5.38 23.79
C LYS A 12 -0.68 4.90 25.25
N GLY A 13 -1.55 4.01 25.68
CA GLY A 13 -1.64 3.60 27.08
C GLY A 13 -1.02 2.25 27.40
N GLY A 14 -0.25 1.65 26.45
CA GLY A 14 0.25 0.29 26.60
C GLY A 14 -0.86 -0.74 26.81
N TRP A 15 -0.52 -1.89 27.37
CA TRP A 15 -1.50 -2.89 27.77
C TRP A 15 -2.32 -2.42 28.99
N ASN A 16 -3.59 -2.17 28.79
CA ASN A 16 -4.55 -1.80 29.82
C ASN A 16 -5.96 -2.21 29.37
N GLU A 17 -6.43 -3.36 29.81
CA GLU A 17 -7.69 -3.98 29.37
C GLU A 17 -8.89 -3.03 29.54
N ASP A 18 -9.11 -2.54 30.78
CA ASP A 18 -10.21 -1.60 31.08
C ASP A 18 -10.10 -0.28 30.33
N GLY A 19 -8.88 0.20 30.15
CA GLY A 19 -8.59 1.42 29.38
C GLY A 19 -8.95 1.26 27.93
N LEU A 20 -8.49 0.18 27.29
CA LEU A 20 -8.78 -0.18 25.91
C LEU A 20 -10.29 -0.36 25.68
N ALA A 21 -10.98 -1.06 26.57
CA ALA A 21 -12.40 -1.28 26.49
C ALA A 21 -13.20 0.05 26.51
N ARG A 22 -12.88 0.94 27.47
CA ARG A 22 -13.51 2.27 27.56
C ARG A 22 -13.18 3.13 26.33
N TRP A 23 -11.94 3.09 25.85
CA TRP A 23 -11.50 3.84 24.70
C TRP A 23 -12.19 3.37 23.40
N ALA A 24 -12.23 2.07 23.13
CA ALA A 24 -12.92 1.50 21.98
C ALA A 24 -14.43 1.83 21.99
N ALA A 25 -15.08 1.68 23.15
CA ALA A 25 -16.48 2.07 23.32
C ALA A 25 -16.71 3.58 23.15
N SER A 26 -15.75 4.42 23.56
CA SER A 26 -15.81 5.87 23.34
C SER A 26 -15.69 6.22 21.87
N LEU A 27 -14.75 5.59 21.15
CA LEU A 27 -14.58 5.79 19.72
C LEU A 27 -15.84 5.36 18.94
N ARG A 28 -16.46 4.21 19.33
CA ARG A 28 -17.73 3.78 18.74
C ARG A 28 -18.85 4.79 18.93
N ARG A 29 -18.94 5.47 20.07
CA ARG A 29 -19.95 6.51 20.30
C ARG A 29 -19.73 7.78 19.47
N GLN A 30 -18.50 8.06 19.07
CA GLN A 30 -18.18 9.21 18.20
C GLN A 30 -18.58 8.95 16.74
N LEU A 31 -18.75 7.69 16.34
CA LEU A 31 -19.26 7.37 15.02
C LEU A 31 -20.77 7.64 14.96
N ASP A 32 -21.14 8.71 14.27
CA ASP A 32 -22.53 9.13 14.05
C ASP A 32 -23.18 8.31 12.93
N ALA A 33 -23.30 6.99 13.16
CA ALA A 33 -23.86 6.04 12.22
C ALA A 33 -24.52 4.85 12.93
N PRO A 34 -25.47 4.17 12.27
CA PRO A 34 -26.24 3.05 12.86
C PRO A 34 -25.34 1.91 13.36
N GLY A 35 -24.25 1.62 12.66
CA GLY A 35 -23.33 0.54 13.00
C GLY A 35 -21.96 0.73 12.36
N VAL A 36 -21.02 -0.07 12.80
CA VAL A 36 -19.72 -0.25 12.12
C VAL A 36 -19.91 -1.30 11.02
N THR A 37 -19.35 -1.05 9.85
CA THR A 37 -19.26 -2.04 8.77
C THR A 37 -17.88 -2.68 8.76
N LEU A 38 -16.82 -1.87 8.96
CA LEU A 38 -15.42 -2.27 8.93
C LEU A 38 -14.64 -1.57 10.02
N GLY A 39 -13.83 -2.32 10.77
CA GLY A 39 -12.77 -1.82 11.63
C GLY A 39 -11.40 -2.09 11.03
N LEU A 40 -10.52 -1.10 11.10
CA LEU A 40 -9.11 -1.25 10.73
C LEU A 40 -8.25 -1.00 11.97
N ALA A 41 -7.46 -2.00 12.38
CA ALA A 41 -6.58 -1.92 13.54
C ALA A 41 -5.12 -2.15 13.13
N PHE A 42 -4.27 -1.20 13.52
CA PHE A 42 -2.83 -1.31 13.29
C PHE A 42 -2.10 -1.21 14.63
N LEU A 43 -1.36 -2.25 14.98
CA LEU A 43 -0.70 -2.37 16.28
C LEU A 43 0.80 -2.10 16.16
N GLY A 44 1.30 -1.29 17.09
CA GLY A 44 2.74 -1.11 17.30
C GLY A 44 3.37 -2.25 18.12
N PRO A 45 4.71 -2.36 18.12
CA PRO A 45 5.44 -3.47 18.74
C PRO A 45 5.13 -3.68 20.23
N SER A 46 4.76 -2.64 20.97
CA SER A 46 4.45 -2.70 22.41
C SER A 46 3.25 -3.61 22.75
N LEU A 47 2.38 -3.88 21.77
CA LEU A 47 1.17 -4.70 21.95
C LEU A 47 1.23 -6.06 21.24
N PHE A 48 2.29 -6.40 20.53
CA PHE A 48 2.36 -7.66 19.77
C PHE A 48 2.10 -8.90 20.62
N ALA A 49 2.69 -8.97 21.82
CA ALA A 49 2.52 -10.11 22.72
C ALA A 49 1.09 -10.24 23.31
N ARG A 50 0.25 -9.24 23.12
CA ARG A 50 -1.14 -9.16 23.58
C ARG A 50 -2.12 -8.85 22.45
N ALA A 51 -1.71 -9.10 21.22
CA ALA A 51 -2.50 -8.68 20.06
C ALA A 51 -3.89 -9.34 20.04
N GLU A 52 -4.00 -10.64 20.37
CA GLU A 52 -5.29 -11.34 20.40
C GLU A 52 -6.26 -10.70 21.41
N GLU A 53 -5.79 -10.45 22.64
CA GLU A 53 -6.63 -9.83 23.68
C GLU A 53 -7.02 -8.40 23.28
N VAL A 54 -6.08 -7.63 22.71
CA VAL A 54 -6.35 -6.27 22.22
C VAL A 54 -7.44 -6.32 21.15
N LEU A 55 -7.29 -7.16 20.13
CA LEU A 55 -8.22 -7.25 19.01
C LEU A 55 -9.62 -7.69 19.47
N GLU A 56 -9.70 -8.65 20.40
CA GLU A 56 -10.99 -9.07 20.96
C GLU A 56 -11.68 -7.93 21.74
N ILE A 57 -10.91 -7.18 22.56
CA ILE A 57 -11.44 -5.99 23.26
C ILE A 57 -11.98 -4.97 22.24
N LEU A 58 -11.22 -4.69 21.19
CA LEU A 58 -11.65 -3.75 20.15
C LEU A 58 -12.91 -4.22 19.45
N ARG A 59 -12.96 -5.50 19.07
CA ARG A 59 -14.08 -6.12 18.37
C ARG A 59 -15.36 -6.04 19.20
N VAL A 60 -15.29 -6.39 20.48
CA VAL A 60 -16.44 -6.42 21.39
C VAL A 60 -16.90 -4.99 21.73
N HIS A 61 -16.02 -4.12 22.22
CA HIS A 61 -16.37 -2.79 22.71
C HIS A 61 -16.55 -1.77 21.58
N GLY A 62 -15.88 -1.96 20.44
CA GLY A 62 -16.11 -1.20 19.21
C GLY A 62 -17.33 -1.70 18.42
N ARG A 63 -17.90 -2.86 18.76
CA ARG A 63 -18.99 -3.53 18.02
C ARG A 63 -18.64 -3.69 16.55
N ILE A 64 -17.50 -4.28 16.27
CA ILE A 64 -16.92 -4.38 14.95
C ILE A 64 -17.24 -5.75 14.36
N PRO A 65 -18.05 -5.85 13.30
CA PRO A 65 -18.42 -7.13 12.68
C PRO A 65 -17.29 -7.73 11.83
N CYS A 66 -16.46 -6.89 11.21
CA CYS A 66 -15.26 -7.29 10.46
C CYS A 66 -14.12 -6.38 10.91
N LEU A 67 -13.10 -6.96 11.54
CA LEU A 67 -11.91 -6.26 12.02
C LEU A 67 -10.69 -6.81 11.30
N ALA A 68 -9.97 -5.96 10.57
CA ALA A 68 -8.77 -6.37 9.85
C ALA A 68 -7.63 -5.37 10.04
N GLY A 69 -6.42 -5.78 9.74
CA GLY A 69 -5.23 -4.93 9.81
C GLY A 69 -3.93 -5.71 9.94
N CYS A 70 -2.92 -5.04 10.45
CA CYS A 70 -1.60 -5.65 10.64
C CYS A 70 -0.76 -4.90 11.66
N SER A 71 0.41 -5.45 11.96
CA SER A 71 1.44 -4.78 12.73
C SER A 71 2.14 -3.69 11.91
N GLY A 72 2.57 -2.62 12.59
CA GLY A 72 3.33 -1.52 12.00
C GLY A 72 4.33 -0.92 12.98
N ILE A 73 5.57 -0.68 12.55
CA ILE A 73 6.55 0.07 13.35
C ILE A 73 6.21 1.56 13.42
N GLY A 74 5.45 2.06 12.47
CA GLY A 74 4.82 3.37 12.47
C GLY A 74 3.34 3.23 12.13
N LEU A 75 2.53 4.15 12.62
CA LEU A 75 1.07 4.12 12.53
C LEU A 75 0.52 5.45 11.99
N VAL A 76 -0.62 5.41 11.31
CA VAL A 76 -1.27 6.60 10.74
C VAL A 76 -2.68 6.75 11.31
N CYS A 77 -3.00 7.95 11.83
CA CYS A 77 -4.31 8.29 12.37
C CYS A 77 -4.75 9.68 11.92
N GLY A 78 -5.70 9.77 11.02
CA GLY A 78 -6.14 11.04 10.45
C GLY A 78 -5.02 11.70 9.65
N GLY A 79 -4.55 12.87 10.11
CA GLY A 79 -3.42 13.59 9.52
C GLY A 79 -2.09 13.38 10.24
N ASP A 80 -2.06 12.53 11.26
CA ASP A 80 -0.87 12.30 12.07
C ASP A 80 -0.19 10.99 11.72
N GLU A 81 1.14 11.02 11.66
CA GLU A 81 2.03 9.88 11.47
C GLU A 81 2.85 9.64 12.73
N PHE A 82 2.65 8.50 13.33
CA PHE A 82 3.34 8.09 14.57
C PHE A 82 4.45 7.11 14.20
N GLU A 83 5.63 7.59 13.83
CA GLU A 83 6.80 6.76 13.61
C GLU A 83 7.34 6.15 14.92
N GLN A 84 6.92 6.70 16.05
CA GLN A 84 7.15 6.22 17.41
C GLN A 84 6.04 6.70 18.35
N GLY A 85 5.87 6.01 19.48
CA GLY A 85 5.04 6.47 20.59
C GLY A 85 3.53 6.31 20.43
N ALA A 86 3.07 5.55 19.46
CA ALA A 86 1.69 5.04 19.41
C ALA A 86 1.70 3.51 19.56
N ASP A 87 0.81 2.99 20.36
CA ASP A 87 0.69 1.55 20.59
C ASP A 87 -0.32 0.91 19.63
N LEU A 88 -1.35 1.67 19.25
CA LEU A 88 -2.45 1.19 18.43
C LEU A 88 -3.16 2.36 17.74
N VAL A 89 -3.58 2.15 16.52
CA VAL A 89 -4.54 3.01 15.81
C VAL A 89 -5.74 2.16 15.41
N LEU A 90 -6.96 2.71 15.64
CA LEU A 90 -8.22 2.09 15.26
C LEU A 90 -9.04 3.05 14.40
N GLY A 91 -9.48 2.58 13.24
CA GLY A 91 -10.49 3.21 12.42
C GLY A 91 -11.80 2.44 12.44
N LEU A 92 -12.90 3.11 12.67
CA LEU A 92 -14.26 2.56 12.58
C LEU A 92 -14.97 3.21 11.40
N HIS A 93 -15.44 2.39 10.47
CA HIS A 93 -16.08 2.86 9.23
C HIS A 93 -17.50 2.30 9.11
N HIS A 94 -18.44 3.19 8.82
CA HIS A 94 -19.77 2.86 8.33
C HIS A 94 -19.77 3.02 6.81
N LEU A 95 -19.95 1.91 6.09
CA LEU A 95 -19.96 1.86 4.63
C LEU A 95 -21.39 1.59 4.15
N PRO A 96 -22.19 2.62 3.82
CA PRO A 96 -23.60 2.45 3.49
C PRO A 96 -23.83 1.54 2.29
N GLY A 97 -24.66 0.50 2.47
CA GLY A 97 -24.98 -0.45 1.42
C GLY A 97 -23.83 -1.37 0.99
N ALA A 98 -22.71 -1.36 1.73
CA ALA A 98 -21.63 -2.31 1.52
C ALA A 98 -21.80 -3.57 2.37
N THR A 99 -21.25 -4.65 1.84
CA THR A 99 -20.91 -5.87 2.57
C THR A 99 -19.40 -6.03 2.53
N VAL A 100 -18.80 -6.31 3.68
CA VAL A 100 -17.37 -6.62 3.77
C VAL A 100 -17.20 -8.06 4.28
N GLU A 101 -16.22 -8.75 3.75
CA GLU A 101 -15.93 -10.14 4.07
C GLU A 101 -14.42 -10.36 4.09
N GLY A 102 -13.90 -10.88 5.20
CA GLY A 102 -12.48 -11.10 5.42
C GLY A 102 -12.08 -12.56 5.13
N PHE A 103 -10.88 -12.74 4.59
CA PHE A 103 -10.26 -14.02 4.29
C PHE A 103 -8.82 -14.00 4.81
N HIS A 104 -8.40 -15.11 5.39
CA HIS A 104 -7.00 -15.38 5.66
C HIS A 104 -6.54 -16.53 4.76
N PHE A 105 -5.39 -16.38 4.16
CA PHE A 105 -4.69 -17.40 3.38
C PHE A 105 -3.35 -17.65 4.04
N ASP A 106 -3.13 -18.87 4.49
CA ASP A 106 -1.87 -19.24 5.08
C ASP A 106 -0.79 -19.52 4.01
N ARG A 107 0.43 -19.77 4.46
CA ARG A 107 1.55 -20.03 3.57
C ARG A 107 1.31 -21.25 2.69
N GLU A 108 0.80 -22.35 3.26
CA GLU A 108 0.61 -23.62 2.55
C GLU A 108 -0.41 -23.45 1.43
N GLU A 109 -1.51 -22.75 1.68
CA GLU A 109 -2.52 -22.40 0.67
C GLU A 109 -1.93 -21.56 -0.47
N ILE A 110 -1.07 -20.59 -0.13
CA ILE A 110 -0.43 -19.70 -1.11
C ILE A 110 0.59 -20.46 -1.98
N GLU A 111 1.41 -21.32 -1.38
CA GLU A 111 2.38 -22.15 -2.10
C GLU A 111 1.72 -23.22 -2.97
N ALA A 112 0.59 -23.78 -2.51
CA ALA A 112 -0.17 -24.78 -3.24
C ALA A 112 -1.06 -24.20 -4.35
N ALA A 113 -1.22 -22.87 -4.42
CA ALA A 113 -2.09 -22.23 -5.41
C ALA A 113 -1.50 -22.32 -6.81
N GLU A 114 -2.17 -23.05 -7.70
CA GLU A 114 -1.70 -23.27 -9.07
C GLU A 114 -2.05 -22.12 -10.02
N ASN A 115 -3.20 -21.46 -9.79
CA ASN A 115 -3.73 -20.46 -10.74
C ASN A 115 -4.81 -19.58 -10.10
N ALA A 116 -5.28 -18.59 -10.86
CA ALA A 116 -6.34 -17.65 -10.47
C ALA A 116 -7.64 -18.32 -9.96
N GLY A 117 -8.01 -19.47 -10.53
CA GLY A 117 -9.22 -20.20 -10.13
C GLY A 117 -9.18 -20.72 -8.69
N THR A 118 -7.99 -20.92 -8.13
CA THR A 118 -7.82 -21.27 -6.71
C THR A 118 -8.38 -20.18 -5.81
N TRP A 119 -8.07 -18.91 -6.10
CA TRP A 119 -8.54 -17.77 -5.30
C TRP A 119 -10.05 -17.56 -5.40
N VAL A 120 -10.61 -17.71 -6.60
CA VAL A 120 -12.08 -17.63 -6.80
C VAL A 120 -12.80 -18.73 -6.02
N ARG A 121 -12.29 -19.96 -6.04
CA ARG A 121 -12.90 -21.06 -5.24
C ARG A 121 -12.75 -20.84 -3.74
N ARG A 122 -11.58 -20.36 -3.30
CA ARG A 122 -11.26 -20.17 -1.88
C ARG A 122 -12.06 -19.04 -1.24
N THR A 123 -12.30 -17.95 -1.98
CA THR A 123 -13.14 -16.84 -1.51
C THR A 123 -14.63 -17.06 -1.77
N GLY A 124 -14.99 -17.93 -2.72
CA GLY A 124 -16.37 -18.06 -3.20
C GLY A 124 -16.89 -16.83 -3.97
N LEU A 125 -16.01 -15.88 -4.29
CA LEU A 125 -16.35 -14.62 -4.94
C LEU A 125 -15.82 -14.57 -6.37
N THR A 126 -16.67 -14.11 -7.29
CA THR A 126 -16.25 -13.79 -8.66
C THR A 126 -15.89 -12.29 -8.77
N ARG A 127 -15.21 -11.95 -9.86
CA ARG A 127 -14.80 -10.57 -10.15
C ARG A 127 -15.96 -9.56 -10.05
N ASP A 128 -17.13 -9.92 -10.54
CA ASP A 128 -18.30 -9.02 -10.62
C ASP A 128 -18.99 -8.80 -9.26
N GLN A 129 -18.63 -9.59 -8.26
CA GLN A 129 -19.16 -9.45 -6.90
C GLN A 129 -18.31 -8.58 -5.99
N VAL A 130 -17.13 -8.14 -6.45
CA VAL A 130 -16.16 -7.38 -5.64
C VAL A 130 -15.84 -6.05 -6.29
N ASN A 131 -15.84 -4.97 -5.50
CA ASN A 131 -15.54 -3.62 -5.94
C ASN A 131 -14.15 -3.14 -5.51
N GLY A 132 -13.51 -3.82 -4.56
CA GLY A 132 -12.18 -3.50 -4.06
C GLY A 132 -11.72 -4.47 -2.98
N TRP A 133 -10.42 -4.51 -2.74
CA TRP A 133 -9.78 -5.34 -1.73
C TRP A 133 -8.91 -4.49 -0.81
N LEU A 134 -8.97 -4.75 0.49
CA LEU A 134 -7.89 -4.38 1.40
C LEU A 134 -7.02 -5.62 1.64
N VAL A 135 -5.70 -5.47 1.59
CA VAL A 135 -4.76 -6.58 1.69
C VAL A 135 -3.66 -6.26 2.67
N PHE A 136 -3.51 -7.10 3.69
CA PHE A 136 -2.43 -7.04 4.67
C PHE A 136 -1.69 -8.37 4.65
N ALA A 137 -0.38 -8.34 4.44
CA ALA A 137 0.40 -9.56 4.28
C ALA A 137 1.66 -9.56 5.16
N SER A 138 2.05 -10.73 5.65
CA SER A 138 3.37 -10.90 6.27
C SER A 138 4.44 -10.77 5.20
N PRO A 139 5.55 -10.04 5.44
CA PRO A 139 6.65 -9.93 4.50
C PRO A 139 7.49 -11.20 4.41
N PHE A 140 7.35 -12.10 5.39
CA PHE A 140 8.18 -13.30 5.51
C PHE A 140 7.57 -14.46 4.74
N GLU A 141 8.42 -15.20 4.04
CA GLU A 141 8.09 -16.45 3.34
C GLU A 141 6.99 -16.32 2.27
N LEU A 142 6.58 -15.10 1.92
CA LEU A 142 5.59 -14.84 0.88
C LEU A 142 6.25 -14.49 -0.45
N ASN A 143 6.01 -15.27 -1.50
CA ASN A 143 6.26 -14.81 -2.86
C ASN A 143 5.12 -13.88 -3.29
N GLY A 144 5.13 -12.65 -2.76
CA GLY A 144 4.07 -11.67 -2.94
C GLY A 144 3.81 -11.31 -4.41
N GLU A 145 4.85 -11.29 -5.26
CA GLU A 145 4.66 -11.02 -6.70
C GLU A 145 3.96 -12.17 -7.44
N ALA A 146 4.28 -13.42 -7.09
CA ALA A 146 3.61 -14.57 -7.70
C ALA A 146 2.15 -14.66 -7.26
N TRP A 147 1.88 -14.49 -5.95
CA TRP A 147 0.54 -14.43 -5.40
C TRP A 147 -0.29 -13.31 -6.07
N LEU A 148 0.27 -12.10 -6.13
CA LEU A 148 -0.42 -10.93 -6.65
C LEU A 148 -0.71 -11.04 -8.16
N ARG A 149 0.13 -11.74 -8.90
CA ARG A 149 -0.12 -12.04 -10.32
C ARG A 149 -1.38 -12.89 -10.47
N GLN A 150 -1.47 -13.99 -9.73
CA GLN A 150 -2.65 -14.87 -9.74
C GLN A 150 -3.91 -14.14 -9.24
N TRP A 151 -3.74 -13.26 -8.23
CA TRP A 151 -4.82 -12.43 -7.70
C TRP A 151 -5.37 -11.45 -8.75
N ASN A 152 -4.48 -10.78 -9.48
CA ASN A 152 -4.88 -9.90 -10.59
C ASN A 152 -5.61 -10.67 -11.71
N ASP A 153 -5.22 -11.92 -11.95
CA ASP A 153 -5.86 -12.76 -12.96
C ASP A 153 -7.22 -13.30 -12.45
N ALA A 154 -7.39 -13.48 -11.14
CA ALA A 154 -8.66 -13.86 -10.51
C ALA A 154 -9.64 -12.67 -10.49
N TYR A 155 -9.15 -11.46 -10.22
CA TYR A 155 -9.97 -10.26 -10.07
C TYR A 155 -9.48 -9.12 -10.97
N PRO A 156 -9.55 -9.28 -12.30
CA PRO A 156 -8.97 -8.32 -13.24
C PRO A 156 -9.62 -6.95 -13.12
N GLY A 157 -8.79 -5.92 -12.94
CA GLY A 157 -9.20 -4.52 -12.83
C GLY A 157 -9.87 -4.15 -11.50
N ILE A 158 -9.94 -5.05 -10.53
CA ILE A 158 -10.41 -4.73 -9.17
C ILE A 158 -9.23 -4.16 -8.36
N PRO A 159 -9.36 -2.95 -7.81
CA PRO A 159 -8.29 -2.34 -7.03
C PRO A 159 -8.07 -3.08 -5.70
N ALA A 160 -6.81 -3.24 -5.33
CA ALA A 160 -6.41 -3.72 -4.02
C ALA A 160 -5.45 -2.69 -3.39
N ILE A 161 -5.67 -2.35 -2.11
CA ILE A 161 -4.86 -1.41 -1.34
C ILE A 161 -4.45 -2.05 -0.02
N GLY A 162 -3.27 -1.72 0.44
CA GLY A 162 -2.70 -2.19 1.69
C GLY A 162 -1.19 -2.36 1.58
N GLY A 163 -0.65 -3.46 2.13
CA GLY A 163 0.80 -3.68 2.05
C GLY A 163 1.29 -4.79 2.96
N LEU A 164 2.60 -4.86 3.06
CA LEU A 164 3.32 -5.80 3.92
C LEU A 164 3.44 -5.21 5.32
N ALA A 165 3.03 -5.97 6.30
CA ALA A 165 3.18 -5.65 7.71
C ALA A 165 4.64 -5.28 8.05
N SER A 166 4.84 -4.50 9.09
CA SER A 166 6.16 -4.23 9.63
C SER A 166 6.23 -4.51 11.13
N GLY A 167 7.45 -4.76 11.62
CA GLY A 167 7.71 -5.14 12.99
C GLY A 167 9.21 -5.34 13.21
N ASP A 168 9.60 -6.24 14.08
CA ASP A 168 10.99 -6.61 14.23
C ASP A 168 11.44 -7.52 13.07
N PHE A 169 12.11 -6.94 12.11
CA PHE A 169 12.57 -7.66 10.92
C PHE A 169 13.68 -8.67 11.25
N ALA A 170 14.50 -8.38 12.25
CA ALA A 170 15.58 -9.28 12.67
C ALA A 170 15.03 -10.52 13.39
N GLY A 171 13.92 -10.37 14.13
CA GLY A 171 13.20 -11.47 14.79
C GLY A 171 12.08 -12.07 13.95
N GLU A 172 11.89 -11.65 12.69
CA GLU A 172 10.77 -12.06 11.82
C GLU A 172 9.39 -11.88 12.49
N GLN A 173 9.25 -10.85 13.32
CA GLN A 173 8.02 -10.57 14.06
C GLN A 173 7.15 -9.55 13.33
N CYS A 174 6.24 -10.05 12.51
CA CYS A 174 5.15 -9.29 11.90
C CYS A 174 3.85 -10.08 12.09
N GLN A 175 2.74 -9.36 12.13
CA GLN A 175 1.43 -9.96 12.36
C GLN A 175 0.41 -9.37 11.39
N VAL A 176 -0.55 -10.19 10.96
CA VAL A 176 -1.75 -9.76 10.23
C VAL A 176 -2.98 -10.22 10.99
N TYR A 177 -4.04 -9.44 10.93
CA TYR A 177 -5.19 -9.56 11.83
C TYR A 177 -6.50 -9.73 11.07
N LEU A 178 -7.33 -10.68 11.53
CA LEU A 178 -8.69 -10.85 11.04
C LEU A 178 -9.61 -11.31 12.18
N ASP A 179 -10.65 -10.53 12.47
CA ASP A 179 -11.76 -10.85 13.40
C ASP A 179 -11.32 -11.36 14.79
N GLY A 180 -10.26 -10.77 15.33
CA GLY A 180 -9.70 -11.12 16.63
C GLY A 180 -8.61 -12.19 16.56
N GLN A 181 -8.36 -12.81 15.42
CA GLN A 181 -7.28 -13.75 15.21
C GLN A 181 -5.99 -13.03 14.78
N VAL A 182 -4.87 -13.54 15.27
CA VAL A 182 -3.51 -13.08 14.93
C VAL A 182 -2.81 -14.17 14.12
N HIS A 183 -2.24 -13.77 13.00
CA HIS A 183 -1.47 -14.66 12.13
C HIS A 183 -0.08 -14.07 11.91
N GLU A 184 0.95 -14.86 12.11
CA GLU A 184 2.36 -14.44 11.90
C GLU A 184 2.75 -14.51 10.41
N HIS A 185 2.04 -15.34 9.64
CA HIS A 185 2.30 -15.59 8.22
C HIS A 185 1.05 -15.44 7.36
N GLY A 186 1.26 -15.35 6.06
CA GLY A 186 0.16 -15.36 5.09
C GLY A 186 -0.40 -13.98 4.76
N VAL A 187 -1.61 -13.98 4.25
CA VAL A 187 -2.31 -12.80 3.72
C VAL A 187 -3.71 -12.71 4.29
N VAL A 188 -4.07 -11.56 4.81
CA VAL A 188 -5.44 -11.16 5.10
C VAL A 188 -5.95 -10.30 3.94
N ALA A 189 -7.06 -10.70 3.33
CA ALA A 189 -7.74 -9.95 2.28
C ALA A 189 -9.19 -9.66 2.68
N VAL A 190 -9.62 -8.42 2.58
CA VAL A 190 -10.99 -7.99 2.87
C VAL A 190 -11.67 -7.54 1.58
N ALA A 191 -12.71 -8.26 1.17
CA ALA A 191 -13.55 -7.90 0.04
C ALA A 191 -14.49 -6.75 0.41
N ILE A 192 -14.54 -5.73 -0.44
CA ILE A 192 -15.54 -4.66 -0.39
C ILE A 192 -16.53 -4.89 -1.52
N ARG A 193 -17.82 -5.04 -1.18
CA ARG A 193 -18.91 -5.41 -2.07
C ARG A 193 -20.08 -4.44 -1.95
N GLY A 194 -21.00 -4.48 -2.91
CA GLY A 194 -22.24 -3.70 -2.86
C GLY A 194 -22.07 -2.26 -3.30
N ALA A 195 -22.57 -1.31 -2.53
CA ALA A 195 -22.64 0.11 -2.94
C ALA A 195 -21.36 0.92 -2.70
N VAL A 196 -20.25 0.30 -2.27
CA VAL A 196 -18.98 0.98 -1.98
C VAL A 196 -17.85 0.38 -2.81
N THR A 197 -16.92 1.21 -3.24
CA THR A 197 -15.68 0.86 -3.96
C THR A 197 -14.49 1.63 -3.38
N LEU A 198 -13.30 1.40 -3.95
CA LEU A 198 -12.06 2.12 -3.62
C LEU A 198 -11.72 3.15 -4.70
N GLU A 199 -11.57 4.41 -4.31
CA GLU A 199 -10.81 5.40 -5.06
C GLU A 199 -9.37 5.32 -4.56
N THR A 200 -8.41 5.13 -5.49
CA THR A 200 -7.03 4.83 -5.12
C THR A 200 -6.06 5.90 -5.56
N VAL A 201 -5.03 6.14 -4.72
CA VAL A 201 -3.88 7.00 -5.00
C VAL A 201 -2.62 6.21 -4.65
N VAL A 202 -1.70 6.09 -5.61
CA VAL A 202 -0.42 5.38 -5.41
C VAL A 202 0.70 6.32 -5.86
N SER A 203 1.47 6.85 -4.90
CA SER A 203 2.59 7.77 -5.16
C SER A 203 3.91 7.06 -4.91
N GLN A 204 4.69 6.89 -5.97
CA GLN A 204 5.99 6.21 -5.93
C GLN A 204 7.14 7.19 -5.63
N GLY A 205 6.94 8.49 -5.82
CA GLY A 205 7.84 9.55 -5.43
C GLY A 205 9.20 9.53 -6.11
N CYS A 206 9.26 9.15 -7.38
CA CYS A 206 10.51 9.04 -8.13
C CYS A 206 10.51 9.91 -9.38
N THR A 207 11.66 10.52 -9.65
CA THR A 207 11.93 11.32 -10.86
C THR A 207 12.64 10.47 -11.88
N PRO A 208 12.16 10.37 -13.12
CA PRO A 208 12.91 9.80 -14.23
C PRO A 208 14.22 10.59 -14.49
N ILE A 209 15.31 9.88 -14.70
CA ILE A 209 16.63 10.46 -15.06
C ILE A 209 17.14 9.85 -16.37
N GLY A 210 17.86 10.67 -17.14
CA GLY A 210 18.34 10.27 -18.47
C GLY A 210 17.18 10.03 -19.44
N GLN A 211 17.41 9.18 -20.43
CA GLN A 211 16.42 8.82 -21.45
C GLN A 211 15.84 7.42 -21.21
N SER A 212 14.72 7.15 -21.84
CA SER A 212 14.13 5.80 -21.89
C SER A 212 14.93 4.87 -22.79
N TRP A 213 14.99 3.60 -22.42
CA TRP A 213 15.74 2.57 -23.10
C TRP A 213 14.93 1.28 -23.22
N THR A 214 15.25 0.47 -24.23
CA THR A 214 14.70 -0.89 -24.35
C THR A 214 15.67 -1.91 -23.75
N ILE A 215 15.18 -2.78 -22.89
CA ILE A 215 15.90 -3.95 -22.38
C ILE A 215 16.08 -4.92 -23.54
N THR A 216 17.32 -5.22 -23.91
CA THR A 216 17.60 -6.14 -25.01
C THR A 216 17.91 -7.55 -24.55
N ARG A 217 18.37 -7.71 -23.29
CA ARG A 217 18.64 -9.02 -22.67
C ARG A 217 18.40 -8.96 -21.16
N ALA A 218 17.61 -9.91 -20.66
CA ALA A 218 17.34 -10.09 -19.23
C ALA A 218 17.30 -11.57 -18.87
N GLU A 219 17.67 -11.90 -17.64
CA GLU A 219 17.61 -13.24 -17.07
C GLU A 219 17.25 -13.16 -15.60
N ARG A 220 16.13 -13.77 -15.21
CA ARG A 220 15.58 -13.67 -13.86
C ARG A 220 15.43 -12.19 -13.43
N ASN A 221 16.08 -11.80 -12.33
CA ASN A 221 16.11 -10.43 -11.82
C ASN A 221 17.32 -9.61 -12.32
N TYR A 222 18.02 -10.08 -13.35
CA TYR A 222 19.17 -9.39 -13.95
C TYR A 222 18.82 -8.78 -15.31
N ILE A 223 19.15 -7.49 -15.47
CA ILE A 223 19.21 -6.82 -16.77
C ILE A 223 20.64 -6.93 -17.28
N LEU A 224 20.83 -7.66 -18.37
CA LEU A 224 22.14 -7.95 -18.95
C LEU A 224 22.48 -6.99 -20.10
N GLY A 225 21.46 -6.48 -20.79
CA GLY A 225 21.64 -5.59 -21.94
C GLY A 225 20.53 -4.57 -22.08
N ILE A 226 20.91 -3.34 -22.40
CA ILE A 226 20.04 -2.19 -22.63
C ILE A 226 20.51 -1.52 -23.92
N GLY A 227 19.63 -1.36 -24.93
CA GLY A 227 19.98 -0.76 -26.22
C GLY A 227 21.18 -1.46 -26.90
N ASN A 228 21.28 -2.80 -26.78
CA ASN A 228 22.39 -3.64 -27.27
C ASN A 228 23.76 -3.34 -26.61
N ARG A 229 23.78 -2.75 -25.43
CA ARG A 229 24.96 -2.43 -24.64
C ARG A 229 24.87 -3.12 -23.26
N PRO A 230 25.99 -3.36 -22.56
CA PRO A 230 25.96 -3.83 -21.18
C PRO A 230 25.14 -2.89 -20.30
N ALA A 231 24.20 -3.43 -19.53
CA ALA A 231 23.25 -2.63 -18.73
C ALA A 231 23.98 -1.70 -17.73
N TYR A 232 25.05 -2.20 -17.10
CA TYR A 232 25.87 -1.42 -16.17
C TYR A 232 26.52 -0.20 -16.85
N SER A 233 27.00 -0.35 -18.08
CA SER A 233 27.62 0.76 -18.84
C SER A 233 26.61 1.86 -19.14
N VAL A 234 25.36 1.50 -19.47
CA VAL A 234 24.29 2.48 -19.72
C VAL A 234 23.88 3.22 -18.44
N LEU A 235 23.86 2.53 -17.31
CA LEU A 235 23.64 3.15 -16.00
C LEU A 235 24.73 4.17 -15.68
N MET A 236 26.00 3.78 -15.82
CA MET A 236 27.14 4.65 -15.52
C MET A 236 27.15 5.89 -16.41
N GLU A 237 26.92 5.73 -17.72
CA GLU A 237 26.83 6.85 -18.66
C GLU A 237 25.67 7.80 -18.31
N THR A 238 24.49 7.24 -17.95
CA THR A 238 23.36 8.03 -17.50
C THR A 238 23.74 8.83 -16.25
N PHE A 239 24.39 8.20 -15.27
CA PHE A 239 24.83 8.87 -14.03
C PHE A 239 25.88 9.93 -14.29
N GLU A 240 26.86 9.65 -15.16
CA GLU A 240 27.93 10.61 -15.52
C GLU A 240 27.40 11.79 -16.35
N GLY A 241 26.33 11.60 -17.10
CA GLY A 241 25.66 12.64 -17.86
C GLY A 241 24.84 13.64 -17.02
N LEU A 242 24.59 13.30 -15.74
CA LEU A 242 23.86 14.18 -14.83
C LEU A 242 24.71 15.40 -14.42
N SER A 243 24.07 16.52 -14.12
CA SER A 243 24.71 17.66 -13.46
C SER A 243 25.35 17.27 -12.11
N GLN A 244 26.27 18.07 -11.61
CA GLN A 244 26.91 17.80 -10.32
C GLN A 244 25.90 17.70 -9.17
N GLU A 245 24.87 18.54 -9.19
CA GLU A 245 23.79 18.53 -8.19
C GLU A 245 22.95 17.26 -8.29
N GLU A 246 22.52 16.89 -9.48
CA GLU A 246 21.74 15.67 -9.72
C GLU A 246 22.51 14.41 -9.36
N ARG A 247 23.82 14.35 -9.68
CA ARG A 247 24.68 13.24 -9.24
C ARG A 247 24.73 13.10 -7.73
N ARG A 248 24.84 14.22 -7.01
CA ARG A 248 24.82 14.22 -5.55
C ARG A 248 23.49 13.69 -5.00
N LYS A 249 22.35 14.13 -5.57
CA LYS A 249 21.01 13.66 -5.20
C LYS A 249 20.79 12.19 -5.56
N SER A 250 21.45 11.68 -6.59
CA SER A 250 21.31 10.30 -7.09
C SER A 250 22.27 9.30 -6.43
N GLN A 251 23.23 9.76 -5.64
CA GLN A 251 24.19 8.88 -4.99
C GLN A 251 23.48 7.98 -3.96
N ASN A 252 23.60 6.66 -4.11
CA ASN A 252 22.89 5.63 -3.32
C ASN A 252 21.35 5.76 -3.36
N ASN A 253 20.82 6.36 -4.41
CA ASN A 253 19.41 6.69 -4.53
C ASN A 253 18.88 6.46 -5.96
N LEU A 254 19.39 5.41 -6.61
CA LEU A 254 19.02 5.03 -7.96
C LEU A 254 18.07 3.85 -7.96
N PHE A 255 17.09 3.93 -8.84
CA PHE A 255 16.05 2.92 -9.06
C PHE A 255 15.91 2.65 -10.55
N VAL A 256 15.17 1.60 -10.87
CA VAL A 256 14.78 1.27 -12.25
C VAL A 256 13.28 1.44 -12.37
N GLY A 257 12.84 2.31 -13.24
CA GLY A 257 11.44 2.41 -13.66
C GLY A 257 11.21 1.50 -14.87
N LEU A 258 10.33 0.53 -14.74
CA LEU A 258 9.87 -0.32 -15.82
C LEU A 258 8.54 0.23 -16.36
N ALA A 259 8.46 0.55 -17.64
CA ALA A 259 7.22 1.09 -18.21
C ALA A 259 6.07 0.10 -18.00
N ILE A 260 4.93 0.64 -17.56
CA ILE A 260 3.71 -0.15 -17.32
C ILE A 260 2.96 -0.35 -18.63
N ASP A 261 2.92 0.69 -19.46
CA ASP A 261 2.38 0.64 -20.82
C ASP A 261 3.47 1.08 -21.81
N GLU A 262 3.90 0.17 -22.67
CA GLU A 262 4.96 0.38 -23.65
C GLU A 262 4.45 1.07 -24.94
N TYR A 263 3.13 1.28 -25.05
CA TYR A 263 2.52 1.92 -26.22
C TYR A 263 2.36 3.43 -26.05
N LEU A 264 2.71 3.99 -24.88
CA LEU A 264 2.72 5.43 -24.65
C LEU A 264 3.84 6.08 -25.47
N GLU A 265 3.51 7.12 -26.22
CA GLU A 265 4.50 7.88 -27.01
C GLU A 265 5.49 8.64 -26.11
N GLU A 266 5.00 9.15 -24.97
CA GLU A 266 5.79 9.83 -23.95
C GLU A 266 5.50 9.22 -22.58
N LEU A 267 6.55 8.95 -21.83
CA LEU A 267 6.49 8.38 -20.48
C LEU A 267 6.78 9.48 -19.45
N HIS A 268 5.87 9.63 -18.49
CA HIS A 268 5.94 10.62 -17.44
C HIS A 268 6.06 9.98 -16.03
N CYS A 269 6.20 10.79 -15.00
CA CYS A 269 6.10 10.36 -13.61
C CYS A 269 4.73 9.67 -13.39
N GLY A 270 4.76 8.46 -12.82
CA GLY A 270 3.56 7.61 -12.63
C GLY A 270 3.33 6.54 -13.70
N ASP A 271 4.03 6.60 -14.86
CA ASP A 271 3.90 5.62 -15.94
C ASP A 271 4.87 4.43 -15.78
N PHE A 272 5.64 4.44 -14.70
CA PHE A 272 6.63 3.44 -14.39
C PHE A 272 6.28 2.63 -13.15
N LEU A 273 6.62 1.35 -13.19
CA LEU A 273 6.74 0.52 -12.00
C LEU A 273 8.17 0.66 -11.47
N VAL A 274 8.34 1.42 -10.40
CA VAL A 274 9.66 1.69 -9.82
C VAL A 274 10.13 0.50 -8.99
N ARG A 275 11.38 0.09 -9.21
CA ARG A 275 12.00 -1.06 -8.55
C ARG A 275 13.40 -0.73 -8.05
N ASN A 276 13.77 -1.36 -6.95
CA ASN A 276 15.10 -1.22 -6.38
C ASN A 276 16.17 -1.68 -7.38
N LEU A 277 17.23 -0.88 -7.50
CA LEU A 277 18.49 -1.31 -8.07
C LEU A 277 19.29 -1.99 -6.95
N LEU A 278 19.37 -3.32 -6.99
CA LEU A 278 19.99 -4.14 -5.95
C LEU A 278 21.53 -4.17 -6.06
N GLY A 279 22.04 -3.84 -7.24
CA GLY A 279 23.48 -3.78 -7.49
C GLY A 279 23.80 -3.81 -8.97
N GLY A 280 25.09 -3.61 -9.28
CA GLY A 280 25.63 -3.70 -10.63
C GLY A 280 27.02 -4.35 -10.63
N ASP A 281 27.29 -5.17 -11.62
CA ASP A 281 28.59 -5.81 -11.79
C ASP A 281 29.33 -5.22 -13.00
N PRO A 282 30.40 -4.44 -12.76
CA PRO A 282 31.18 -3.87 -13.86
C PRO A 282 31.91 -4.90 -14.72
N LYS A 283 32.12 -6.15 -14.23
CA LYS A 283 32.85 -7.19 -14.96
C LYS A 283 31.97 -7.86 -16.01
N ASN A 284 30.75 -8.22 -15.65
CA ASN A 284 29.80 -8.86 -16.56
C ASN A 284 28.78 -7.89 -17.16
N GLY A 285 28.78 -6.65 -16.72
CA GLY A 285 27.91 -5.59 -17.23
C GLY A 285 26.43 -5.70 -16.82
N ALA A 286 26.10 -6.55 -15.84
CA ALA A 286 24.73 -6.80 -15.39
C ALA A 286 24.27 -5.82 -14.31
N LEU A 287 22.96 -5.57 -14.26
CA LEU A 287 22.26 -4.89 -13.16
C LEU A 287 21.28 -5.87 -12.50
N ALA A 288 21.39 -6.02 -11.17
CA ALA A 288 20.41 -6.75 -10.38
C ALA A 288 19.28 -5.79 -9.94
N VAL A 289 18.03 -6.16 -10.17
CA VAL A 289 16.86 -5.33 -9.86
C VAL A 289 15.83 -6.10 -9.03
N GLY A 290 15.02 -5.40 -8.26
CA GLY A 290 13.94 -5.96 -7.45
C GLY A 290 12.69 -6.30 -8.28
N ALA A 291 12.87 -6.92 -9.44
CA ALA A 291 11.81 -7.33 -10.36
C ALA A 291 12.29 -8.45 -11.28
N PHE A 292 11.39 -8.99 -12.09
CA PHE A 292 11.70 -9.91 -13.19
C PHE A 292 11.52 -9.20 -14.54
N PRO A 293 12.52 -8.41 -14.99
CA PRO A 293 12.45 -7.69 -16.25
C PRO A 293 12.48 -8.66 -17.44
N ARG A 294 11.97 -8.20 -18.58
CA ARG A 294 11.94 -8.99 -19.82
C ARG A 294 12.58 -8.23 -20.99
N ALA A 295 13.15 -8.95 -21.94
CA ALA A 295 13.58 -8.35 -23.19
C ALA A 295 12.37 -7.72 -23.93
N GLY A 296 12.58 -6.56 -24.56
CA GLY A 296 11.55 -5.77 -25.20
C GLY A 296 10.88 -4.77 -24.26
N GLN A 297 11.06 -4.86 -22.97
CA GLN A 297 10.47 -3.93 -21.99
C GLN A 297 11.22 -2.61 -21.99
N THR A 298 10.48 -1.51 -21.89
CA THR A 298 11.04 -0.16 -21.76
C THR A 298 11.40 0.11 -20.29
N LEU A 299 12.60 0.65 -20.07
CA LEU A 299 13.04 1.13 -18.77
C LEU A 299 13.52 2.58 -18.86
N GLN A 300 13.44 3.27 -17.73
CA GLN A 300 14.16 4.52 -17.47
C GLN A 300 14.69 4.50 -16.06
N PHE A 301 15.93 4.94 -15.84
CA PHE A 301 16.46 5.06 -14.50
C PHE A 301 15.69 6.12 -13.73
N GLN A 302 15.58 5.94 -12.44
CA GLN A 302 14.80 6.79 -11.55
C GLN A 302 15.66 7.22 -10.38
N ARG A 303 15.35 8.38 -9.83
CA ARG A 303 15.88 8.88 -8.58
C ARG A 303 14.72 9.22 -7.65
N ARG A 304 14.84 8.89 -6.38
CA ARG A 304 13.88 9.33 -5.37
C ARG A 304 14.37 10.58 -4.68
N ASP A 305 13.48 11.53 -4.48
CA ASP A 305 13.74 12.71 -3.64
C ASP A 305 12.44 13.22 -3.01
N SER A 306 12.57 13.97 -1.91
CA SER A 306 11.43 14.47 -1.16
C SER A 306 10.57 15.46 -1.95
N GLU A 307 11.20 16.32 -2.77
CA GLU A 307 10.49 17.32 -3.56
C GLU A 307 9.57 16.66 -4.60
N THR A 308 10.08 15.64 -5.28
CA THR A 308 9.29 14.88 -6.27
C THR A 308 8.20 14.06 -5.60
N ALA A 309 8.50 13.45 -4.44
CA ALA A 309 7.53 12.65 -3.70
C ALA A 309 6.37 13.52 -3.19
N ASP A 310 6.65 14.72 -2.72
CA ASP A 310 5.65 15.73 -2.33
C ASP A 310 4.80 16.16 -3.52
N ALA A 311 5.44 16.63 -4.59
CA ALA A 311 4.75 17.13 -5.78
C ALA A 311 3.88 16.05 -6.46
N GLU A 312 4.38 14.81 -6.55
CA GLU A 312 3.62 13.68 -7.12
C GLU A 312 2.39 13.37 -6.29
N LEU A 313 2.55 13.23 -4.96
CA LEU A 313 1.42 12.93 -4.08
C LEU A 313 0.37 14.05 -4.13
N ALA A 314 0.79 15.33 -4.07
CA ALA A 314 -0.11 16.47 -4.19
C ALA A 314 -0.89 16.47 -5.52
N MET A 315 -0.20 16.21 -6.63
CA MET A 315 -0.83 16.10 -7.96
C MET A 315 -1.85 14.96 -8.03
N LEU A 316 -1.49 13.78 -7.51
CA LEU A 316 -2.36 12.60 -7.53
C LEU A 316 -3.59 12.79 -6.64
N LEU A 317 -3.46 13.42 -5.47
CA LEU A 317 -4.56 13.79 -4.59
C LEU A 317 -5.49 14.83 -5.23
N ALA A 318 -4.96 15.84 -5.92
CA ALA A 318 -5.75 16.80 -6.67
C ALA A 318 -6.56 16.12 -7.80
N ARG A 319 -5.96 15.17 -8.52
CA ARG A 319 -6.66 14.34 -9.51
C ARG A 319 -7.76 13.49 -8.86
N ALA A 320 -7.47 12.84 -7.71
CA ALA A 320 -8.46 12.07 -6.97
C ALA A 320 -9.63 12.95 -6.52
N ARG A 321 -9.37 14.15 -5.99
CA ARG A 321 -10.40 15.14 -5.65
C ARG A 321 -11.30 15.47 -6.84
N THR A 322 -10.71 15.63 -8.02
CA THR A 322 -11.48 15.88 -9.26
C THR A 322 -12.34 14.68 -9.65
N ARG A 323 -11.82 13.44 -9.55
CA ARG A 323 -12.59 12.23 -9.83
C ARG A 323 -13.72 11.99 -8.82
N LEU A 324 -13.51 12.38 -7.57
CA LEU A 324 -14.54 12.30 -6.52
C LEU A 324 -15.77 13.16 -6.84
N LYS A 325 -15.62 14.31 -7.49
CA LYS A 325 -16.73 15.19 -7.94
C LYS A 325 -17.78 15.45 -6.85
N GLY A 326 -17.34 15.63 -5.60
CA GLY A 326 -18.22 15.83 -4.44
C GLY A 326 -18.89 14.57 -3.90
N ARG A 327 -18.59 13.38 -4.41
CA ARG A 327 -19.04 12.12 -3.79
C ARG A 327 -18.52 12.04 -2.35
N PRO A 328 -19.32 11.54 -1.41
CA PRO A 328 -18.87 11.39 -0.03
C PRO A 328 -17.72 10.38 0.08
N VAL A 329 -16.76 10.67 0.96
CA VAL A 329 -15.70 9.74 1.34
C VAL A 329 -16.02 9.24 2.73
N TYR A 330 -16.14 7.92 2.89
CA TYR A 330 -16.53 7.26 4.13
C TYR A 330 -15.33 6.98 5.06
N GLY A 331 -14.14 7.28 4.60
CA GLY A 331 -12.85 7.05 5.27
C GLY A 331 -11.85 6.41 4.33
N GLY A 332 -10.74 5.90 4.87
CA GLY A 332 -9.72 5.27 4.03
C GLY A 332 -8.64 4.52 4.81
N CYS A 333 -7.83 3.79 4.04
CA CYS A 333 -6.63 3.10 4.50
C CYS A 333 -5.41 3.68 3.78
N LEU A 334 -4.36 4.02 4.53
CA LEU A 334 -3.09 4.53 4.01
C LEU A 334 -1.94 3.63 4.43
N ALA A 335 -1.32 2.96 3.48
CA ALA A 335 -0.06 2.25 3.68
C ALA A 335 1.09 3.13 3.20
N VAL A 336 2.06 3.38 4.08
CA VAL A 336 3.23 4.22 3.83
C VAL A 336 4.49 3.37 3.96
N CYS A 337 5.44 3.53 3.06
CA CYS A 337 6.72 2.84 3.18
C CYS A 337 7.51 3.31 4.40
N ASN A 338 8.13 2.38 5.12
CA ASN A 338 9.07 2.67 6.22
C ASN A 338 10.23 3.60 5.81
N GLY A 339 10.47 3.76 4.51
CA GLY A 339 11.46 4.67 3.96
C GLY A 339 10.96 6.09 3.70
N ARG A 340 9.66 6.37 3.95
CA ARG A 340 9.05 7.71 3.87
C ARG A 340 9.04 8.38 5.25
N GLY A 341 8.04 9.18 5.56
CA GLY A 341 7.95 9.91 6.83
C GLY A 341 9.12 10.86 7.03
N SER A 342 9.53 11.04 8.28
CA SER A 342 10.61 11.96 8.65
C SER A 342 11.97 11.61 8.02
N ARG A 343 12.20 10.35 7.65
CA ARG A 343 13.42 9.92 6.93
C ARG A 343 13.55 10.52 5.54
N LEU A 344 12.44 10.66 4.83
CA LEU A 344 12.43 11.23 3.48
C LEU A 344 12.23 12.74 3.50
N PHE A 345 11.27 13.22 4.31
CA PHE A 345 10.82 14.61 4.27
C PHE A 345 11.49 15.50 5.32
N GLY A 346 12.21 14.93 6.29
CA GLY A 346 12.83 15.68 7.39
C GLY A 346 11.83 16.22 8.42
N ALA A 347 10.55 15.95 8.25
CA ALA A 347 9.46 16.35 9.15
C ALA A 347 8.42 15.22 9.24
N PRO A 348 7.74 15.06 10.39
CA PRO A 348 6.66 14.09 10.54
C PRO A 348 5.37 14.56 9.85
N ASN A 349 4.40 13.66 9.72
CA ASN A 349 3.03 13.92 9.26
C ASN A 349 2.93 14.38 7.80
N HIS A 350 3.90 14.06 6.96
CA HIS A 350 3.91 14.57 5.60
C HIS A 350 2.78 13.95 4.74
N ASP A 351 2.78 12.64 4.56
CA ASP A 351 1.85 11.98 3.64
C ASP A 351 0.40 12.05 4.15
N ALA A 352 0.19 11.74 5.42
CA ALA A 352 -1.11 11.81 6.06
C ALA A 352 -1.63 13.25 6.14
N GLY A 353 -0.79 14.22 6.47
CA GLY A 353 -1.12 15.64 6.50
C GLY A 353 -1.55 16.15 5.14
N LEU A 354 -0.83 15.80 4.08
CA LEU A 354 -1.15 16.20 2.71
C LEU A 354 -2.48 15.61 2.24
N VAL A 355 -2.82 14.38 2.64
CA VAL A 355 -4.14 13.79 2.39
C VAL A 355 -5.24 14.65 3.02
N GLN A 356 -5.09 15.06 4.29
CA GLN A 356 -6.07 15.90 4.98
C GLN A 356 -6.17 17.30 4.36
N GLU A 357 -5.05 17.88 3.96
CA GLU A 357 -5.01 19.20 3.33
C GLU A 357 -5.75 19.21 1.98
N GLN A 358 -5.50 18.21 1.15
CA GLN A 358 -6.02 18.18 -0.22
C GLN A 358 -7.47 17.67 -0.32
N LEU A 359 -7.86 16.74 0.55
CA LEU A 359 -9.18 16.08 0.49
C LEU A 359 -10.12 16.50 1.63
N GLY A 360 -9.62 17.27 2.61
CA GLY A 360 -10.34 17.67 3.82
C GLY A 360 -10.21 16.63 4.94
N PRO A 361 -10.81 16.91 6.11
CA PRO A 361 -10.72 16.04 7.27
C PRO A 361 -11.44 14.72 7.02
N LEU A 362 -10.65 13.63 6.90
CA LEU A 362 -11.10 12.26 6.63
C LEU A 362 -10.66 11.32 7.76
N ALA A 363 -11.48 10.30 8.02
CA ALA A 363 -11.11 9.18 8.89
C ALA A 363 -10.19 8.23 8.12
N VAL A 364 -8.90 8.53 8.09
CA VAL A 364 -7.87 7.69 7.48
C VAL A 364 -7.10 6.98 8.58
N THR A 365 -6.93 5.68 8.43
CA THR A 365 -6.12 4.84 9.31
C THR A 365 -5.08 4.11 8.48
N GLY A 366 -3.92 3.81 9.07
CA GLY A 366 -2.90 3.13 8.31
C GLY A 366 -1.66 2.78 9.10
N PHE A 367 -0.64 2.38 8.39
CA PHE A 367 0.60 1.89 8.95
C PHE A 367 1.79 2.18 8.04
N PHE A 368 2.98 2.14 8.62
CA PHE A 368 4.23 2.11 7.89
C PHE A 368 4.63 0.65 7.62
N GLY A 369 4.75 0.29 6.34
CA GLY A 369 4.95 -1.08 5.86
C GLY A 369 6.33 -1.35 5.27
N HIS A 370 6.64 -2.64 5.08
CA HIS A 370 7.83 -3.10 4.35
C HIS A 370 7.64 -3.12 2.84
N GLY A 371 6.43 -2.86 2.36
CA GLY A 371 6.05 -2.75 0.98
C GLY A 371 4.57 -2.38 0.90
N GLU A 372 4.19 -1.61 -0.09
CA GLU A 372 2.85 -1.10 -0.28
C GLU A 372 2.19 -1.81 -1.45
N LEU A 373 0.90 -2.06 -1.35
CA LEU A 373 0.11 -2.70 -2.40
C LEU A 373 -0.89 -1.68 -2.94
N GLY A 374 -0.86 -1.51 -4.25
CA GLY A 374 -1.76 -0.58 -4.92
C GLY A 374 -1.79 -0.75 -6.44
N PRO A 375 -2.87 -0.25 -7.09
CA PRO A 375 -3.02 -0.36 -8.53
C PRO A 375 -2.28 0.75 -9.27
N VAL A 376 -1.63 0.37 -10.37
CA VAL A 376 -1.19 1.29 -11.42
C VAL A 376 -1.75 0.76 -12.74
N ALA A 377 -2.31 1.63 -13.57
CA ALA A 377 -2.97 1.26 -14.83
C ALA A 377 -3.94 0.07 -14.69
N ARG A 378 -4.77 0.06 -13.64
CA ARG A 378 -5.79 -0.98 -13.33
C ARG A 378 -5.24 -2.38 -13.02
N ARG A 379 -3.96 -2.50 -12.72
CA ARG A 379 -3.34 -3.73 -12.25
C ARG A 379 -2.67 -3.47 -10.91
N ASN A 380 -2.82 -4.36 -9.95
CA ASN A 380 -2.24 -4.22 -8.63
C ASN A 380 -0.77 -4.66 -8.64
N PHE A 381 0.07 -3.93 -7.94
CA PHE A 381 1.49 -4.20 -7.79
C PHE A 381 1.92 -4.07 -6.33
N LEU A 382 2.96 -4.80 -5.99
CA LEU A 382 3.70 -4.57 -4.75
C LEU A 382 4.77 -3.51 -5.06
N HIS A 383 4.74 -2.44 -4.26
CA HIS A 383 5.62 -1.29 -4.40
C HIS A 383 6.62 -1.22 -3.26
N GLY A 384 7.64 -0.40 -3.43
CA GLY A 384 8.52 0.04 -2.37
C GLY A 384 8.65 1.55 -2.40
N TYR A 385 8.90 2.16 -1.26
CA TYR A 385 9.03 3.62 -1.09
C TYR A 385 7.78 4.44 -1.44
N THR A 386 6.63 3.84 -1.39
CA THR A 386 5.36 4.35 -1.92
C THR A 386 4.45 4.82 -0.79
N ALA A 387 3.50 5.70 -1.10
CA ALA A 387 2.30 5.92 -0.31
C ALA A 387 1.10 5.39 -1.12
N ALA A 388 0.39 4.41 -0.58
CA ALA A 388 -0.77 3.77 -1.19
C ALA A 388 -2.02 4.06 -0.35
N LEU A 389 -2.90 4.91 -0.87
CA LEU A 389 -4.15 5.33 -0.24
C LEU A 389 -5.36 4.70 -0.94
N GLY A 390 -6.23 4.07 -0.18
CA GLY A 390 -7.56 3.64 -0.60
C GLY A 390 -8.64 4.41 0.14
N LEU A 391 -9.49 5.13 -0.58
CA LEU A 391 -10.62 5.86 -0.04
C LEU A 391 -11.90 5.07 -0.28
N PHE A 392 -12.71 4.87 0.76
CA PHE A 392 -14.02 4.24 0.66
C PHE A 392 -15.03 5.24 0.11
N VAL A 393 -15.54 4.98 -1.08
CA VAL A 393 -16.46 5.87 -1.79
C VAL A 393 -17.65 5.10 -2.35
N PRO A 394 -18.83 5.72 -2.54
CA PRO A 394 -19.93 5.04 -3.20
C PRO A 394 -19.51 4.61 -4.62
N THR A 395 -19.99 3.45 -5.06
CA THR A 395 -19.91 3.06 -6.47
C THR A 395 -20.52 4.18 -7.33
N ALA A 396 -19.98 4.39 -8.53
CA ALA A 396 -20.64 5.30 -9.46
C ALA A 396 -22.04 4.71 -9.73
N THR A 397 -23.07 5.39 -9.28
CA THR A 397 -24.41 5.13 -9.81
C THR A 397 -24.37 5.57 -11.28
N ASP A 398 -24.74 4.69 -12.20
CA ASP A 398 -25.09 5.10 -13.55
C ASP A 398 -26.23 6.12 -13.42
N THR A 399 -25.88 7.40 -13.38
CA THR A 399 -26.87 8.45 -13.59
C THR A 399 -27.18 8.39 -15.08
N PRO A 400 -28.40 8.02 -15.48
CA PRO A 400 -28.75 8.10 -16.90
C PRO A 400 -28.53 9.54 -17.35
N ALA A 401 -27.84 9.67 -18.49
CA ALA A 401 -27.50 10.93 -19.14
C ALA A 401 -28.77 11.71 -19.54
#